data_78b8fdbbb9b5c9681041fc92dfb1719c
#
_entry.id   78b8fdbbb9b5c9681041fc92dfb1719c
#
_cell.length_a   1.000
_cell.length_b   1.000
_cell.length_c   1.000
_cell.angle_alpha   90.00
_cell.angle_beta   90.00
_cell.angle_gamma   90.00
#
_symmetry.space_group_name_H-M   'P 1'
#
loop_
_entity.id
_entity.type
_entity.pdbx_description
1 polymer ?
#
loop_
_entity_poly.entity_id
_entity_poly.type
_entity_poly.pdbx_seq_one_letter_code
_entity_poly.pdbx_strand_id
1 'polypeptide(L)'
;MSASDQGAVGEDATGEGTPWHCVVTGALGGIGAAVVTAAKNAGYRVTAVDQTPHGHSAGSDGDGQTGDGKRNGDVAVVGNIPADLPVDYVLDVTDAEAAQTTIDRIEADQGAIDVLIHTAGILRADAALDGDTDAMRASFEVNMFGAAHVCAPVAQRMCERKRGAIVVVSSNAGTTPRAGMGSYGASKAAITAWARNLGLECAPHGVRVNIVSPGSTDTPMLRGMWPAGEDRSADVIAGTPDQYRLGIPLQRLAQPEDIAGACLYLASDNARHIVMHDLRVDGGATLDS
;
A
#
# COMPACT_ATOMS: atom_id res chain seq x y z
N MET A 1 -33.33 6.41 9.02
CA MET A 1 -32.94 5.47 7.94
C MET A 1 -31.61 4.90 8.35
N SER A 2 -31.58 3.62 8.71
CA SER A 2 -30.40 2.97 9.31
C SER A 2 -29.33 2.76 8.24
N ALA A 3 -28.08 3.08 8.58
CA ALA A 3 -26.87 2.95 7.74
C ALA A 3 -26.35 1.49 7.65
N SER A 4 -27.22 0.50 7.51
CA SER A 4 -26.86 -0.91 7.68
C SER A 4 -27.10 -1.78 6.46
N ASP A 5 -27.12 -1.24 5.23
CA ASP A 5 -27.33 -2.14 4.08
C ASP A 5 -26.70 -1.60 2.80
N GLN A 6 -25.38 -1.62 2.71
CA GLN A 6 -24.63 -1.60 1.44
C GLN A 6 -23.40 -2.47 1.58
N GLY A 7 -23.62 -3.78 1.70
CA GLY A 7 -22.58 -4.78 1.56
C GLY A 7 -21.99 -4.76 0.15
N ALA A 8 -20.70 -5.06 0.04
CA ALA A 8 -20.00 -5.24 -1.23
C ALA A 8 -20.49 -6.53 -1.93
N VAL A 9 -21.69 -6.49 -2.47
CA VAL A 9 -22.33 -7.62 -3.13
C VAL A 9 -22.60 -7.24 -4.59
N GLY A 10 -21.99 -7.95 -5.52
CA GLY A 10 -22.35 -7.88 -6.93
C GLY A 10 -23.52 -8.84 -7.22
N GLU A 11 -24.51 -8.41 -7.98
CA GLU A 11 -25.51 -9.32 -8.52
C GLU A 11 -24.87 -10.16 -9.64
N ASP A 12 -24.84 -11.47 -9.47
CA ASP A 12 -24.54 -12.39 -10.56
C ASP A 12 -25.79 -12.65 -11.44
N ALA A 13 -25.62 -13.39 -12.55
CA ALA A 13 -26.71 -13.69 -13.47
C ALA A 13 -27.85 -14.55 -12.85
N THR A 14 -27.72 -15.01 -11.60
CA THR A 14 -28.68 -15.82 -10.85
C THR A 14 -29.42 -15.01 -9.77
N GLY A 15 -29.00 -13.75 -9.49
CA GLY A 15 -29.61 -12.89 -8.47
C GLY A 15 -29.22 -13.25 -7.03
N GLU A 16 -28.28 -14.18 -6.84
CA GLU A 16 -27.69 -14.46 -5.55
C GLU A 16 -26.37 -13.68 -5.44
N GLY A 17 -26.34 -12.67 -4.57
CA GLY A 17 -25.20 -11.77 -4.44
C GLY A 17 -23.95 -12.48 -3.92
N THR A 18 -23.01 -12.74 -4.81
CA THR A 18 -21.68 -13.26 -4.42
C THR A 18 -20.84 -12.11 -3.87
N PRO A 19 -20.18 -12.25 -2.72
CA PRO A 19 -19.28 -11.22 -2.20
C PRO A 19 -18.18 -10.87 -3.21
N TRP A 20 -17.95 -9.58 -3.42
CA TRP A 20 -16.87 -9.13 -4.28
C TRP A 20 -15.52 -9.63 -3.78
N HIS A 21 -14.68 -10.04 -4.70
CA HIS A 21 -13.35 -10.53 -4.40
C HIS A 21 -12.34 -9.38 -4.37
N CYS A 22 -11.82 -9.12 -3.17
CA CYS A 22 -10.81 -8.09 -2.91
C CYS A 22 -9.44 -8.74 -2.69
N VAL A 23 -8.47 -8.39 -3.52
CA VAL A 23 -7.06 -8.79 -3.33
C VAL A 23 -6.30 -7.61 -2.71
N VAL A 24 -5.55 -7.88 -1.66
CA VAL A 24 -4.73 -6.89 -0.96
C VAL A 24 -3.27 -7.35 -1.01
N THR A 25 -2.40 -6.55 -1.64
CA THR A 25 -0.94 -6.80 -1.61
C THR A 25 -0.27 -5.93 -0.55
N GLY A 26 0.82 -6.42 0.04
CA GLY A 26 1.40 -5.78 1.22
C GLY A 26 0.55 -5.99 2.47
N ALA A 27 -0.17 -7.13 2.51
CA ALA A 27 -1.19 -7.45 3.50
C ALA A 27 -0.66 -7.56 4.93
N LEU A 28 0.62 -7.85 5.12
CA LEU A 28 1.29 -7.89 6.42
C LEU A 28 1.79 -6.52 6.89
N GLY A 29 1.80 -5.50 6.02
CA GLY A 29 2.13 -4.13 6.41
C GLY A 29 1.04 -3.50 7.28
N GLY A 30 1.37 -2.44 8.04
CA GLY A 30 0.38 -1.80 8.93
C GLY A 30 -0.90 -1.35 8.21
N ILE A 31 -0.78 -0.68 7.07
CA ILE A 31 -1.93 -0.27 6.25
C ILE A 31 -2.62 -1.49 5.63
N GLY A 32 -1.85 -2.43 5.06
CA GLY A 32 -2.41 -3.62 4.40
C GLY A 32 -3.24 -4.48 5.36
N ALA A 33 -2.76 -4.71 6.57
CA ALA A 33 -3.48 -5.47 7.59
C ALA A 33 -4.81 -4.80 7.99
N ALA A 34 -4.81 -3.47 8.11
CA ALA A 34 -6.03 -2.71 8.36
C ALA A 34 -7.01 -2.79 7.18
N VAL A 35 -6.50 -2.74 5.94
CA VAL A 35 -7.32 -2.91 4.73
C VAL A 35 -7.94 -4.31 4.68
N VAL A 36 -7.16 -5.37 4.94
CA VAL A 36 -7.67 -6.76 5.01
C VAL A 36 -8.80 -6.88 6.02
N THR A 37 -8.58 -6.34 7.23
CA THR A 37 -9.57 -6.38 8.31
C THR A 37 -10.83 -5.61 7.92
N ALA A 38 -10.67 -4.39 7.43
CA ALA A 38 -11.80 -3.55 7.05
C ALA A 38 -12.59 -4.12 5.85
N ALA A 39 -11.91 -4.71 4.86
CA ALA A 39 -12.55 -5.36 3.73
C ALA A 39 -13.37 -6.60 4.14
N LYS A 40 -12.82 -7.45 5.03
CA LYS A 40 -13.57 -8.58 5.60
C LYS A 40 -14.82 -8.11 6.35
N ASN A 41 -14.69 -7.06 7.18
CA ASN A 41 -15.82 -6.49 7.92
C ASN A 41 -16.87 -5.85 7.00
N ALA A 42 -16.48 -5.37 5.82
CA ALA A 42 -17.38 -4.84 4.81
C ALA A 42 -18.03 -5.93 3.92
N GLY A 43 -17.75 -7.21 4.18
CA GLY A 43 -18.36 -8.34 3.48
C GLY A 43 -17.65 -8.76 2.17
N TYR A 44 -16.44 -8.24 1.90
CA TYR A 44 -15.63 -8.74 0.80
C TYR A 44 -15.10 -10.16 1.09
N ARG A 45 -15.00 -10.98 0.07
CA ARG A 45 -14.09 -12.12 0.10
C ARG A 45 -12.67 -11.57 -0.14
N VAL A 46 -11.77 -11.78 0.80
CA VAL A 46 -10.45 -11.14 0.80
C VAL A 46 -9.36 -12.17 0.60
N THR A 47 -8.44 -11.89 -0.33
CA THR A 47 -7.19 -12.61 -0.52
C THR A 47 -6.02 -11.72 -0.11
N ALA A 48 -5.26 -12.16 0.88
CA ALA A 48 -4.08 -11.49 1.39
C ALA A 48 -2.82 -11.97 0.67
N VAL A 49 -2.06 -11.05 0.09
CA VAL A 49 -0.83 -11.32 -0.65
C VAL A 49 0.32 -10.51 -0.04
N ASP A 50 1.42 -11.18 0.31
CA ASP A 50 2.64 -10.51 0.79
C ASP A 50 3.86 -11.38 0.52
N GLN A 51 5.06 -10.80 0.62
CA GLN A 51 6.27 -11.61 0.70
C GLN A 51 6.32 -12.32 2.07
N THR A 52 6.88 -13.53 2.12
CA THR A 52 7.10 -14.21 3.41
C THR A 52 7.96 -13.32 4.28
N PRO A 53 7.60 -13.07 5.55
CA PRO A 53 8.53 -12.42 6.47
C PRO A 53 9.82 -13.23 6.41
N HIS A 54 10.95 -12.61 6.10
CA HIS A 54 12.23 -13.27 6.24
C HIS A 54 12.29 -13.76 7.67
N GLY A 55 12.20 -15.09 7.83
CA GLY A 55 12.14 -15.72 9.12
C GLY A 55 13.31 -15.22 9.95
N HIS A 56 13.01 -14.75 11.14
CA HIS A 56 13.97 -14.85 12.21
C HIS A 56 14.22 -16.35 12.34
N SER A 57 15.30 -16.83 11.72
CA SER A 57 15.85 -18.15 12.05
C SER A 57 16.10 -18.11 13.55
N ALA A 58 15.25 -18.82 14.30
CA ALA A 58 15.56 -19.19 15.66
C ALA A 58 16.97 -19.78 15.63
N GLY A 59 17.89 -19.16 16.34
CA GLY A 59 19.28 -19.57 16.37
C GLY A 59 19.41 -21.04 16.72
N SER A 60 20.02 -21.80 15.83
CA SER A 60 20.77 -23.00 16.21
C SER A 60 22.20 -22.54 16.41
N ASP A 61 22.68 -22.77 17.62
CA ASP A 61 24.04 -22.53 18.10
C ASP A 61 25.12 -22.99 17.12
N GLY A 62 26.19 -22.21 16.96
CA GLY A 62 27.40 -22.69 16.34
C GLY A 62 28.35 -21.61 15.84
N ASP A 63 29.29 -21.26 16.69
CA ASP A 63 30.68 -20.84 16.41
C ASP A 63 30.99 -19.59 15.58
N GLY A 64 31.71 -18.75 16.27
CA GLY A 64 32.26 -17.46 15.88
C GLY A 64 33.05 -17.39 14.58
N GLN A 65 32.90 -16.25 13.94
CA GLN A 65 34.03 -15.53 13.34
C GLN A 65 33.68 -14.05 13.16
N THR A 66 34.54 -13.22 13.70
CA THR A 66 34.58 -11.79 13.61
C THR A 66 34.76 -11.33 12.15
N GLY A 67 33.83 -10.53 11.64
CA GLY A 67 33.96 -9.87 10.35
C GLY A 67 33.21 -8.55 10.41
N ASP A 68 33.95 -7.47 10.63
CA ASP A 68 33.49 -6.09 10.65
C ASP A 68 32.93 -5.71 9.27
N GLY A 69 31.64 -5.49 9.18
CA GLY A 69 30.94 -5.09 7.96
C GLY A 69 29.59 -4.50 8.29
N LYS A 70 29.57 -3.21 8.66
CA LYS A 70 28.34 -2.42 8.82
C LYS A 70 27.53 -2.48 7.53
N ARG A 71 26.49 -3.29 7.46
CA ARG A 71 25.38 -3.12 6.53
C ARG A 71 24.34 -2.21 7.18
N ASN A 72 24.43 -0.94 6.86
CA ASN A 72 23.36 0.02 7.13
C ASN A 72 22.19 -0.31 6.21
N GLY A 73 21.00 -0.59 6.78
CA GLY A 73 19.78 -0.46 6.01
C GLY A 73 18.67 -1.49 6.14
N ASP A 74 18.81 -2.53 6.96
CA ASP A 74 17.67 -3.38 7.25
C ASP A 74 16.77 -2.71 8.31
N VAL A 75 15.71 -2.05 7.86
CA VAL A 75 14.67 -1.56 8.75
C VAL A 75 13.95 -2.80 9.29
N ALA A 76 14.25 -3.16 10.53
CA ALA A 76 13.49 -4.17 11.25
C ALA A 76 12.04 -3.72 11.31
N VAL A 77 11.13 -4.49 10.72
CA VAL A 77 9.68 -4.28 10.83
C VAL A 77 9.30 -4.60 12.29
N VAL A 78 9.27 -3.57 13.14
CA VAL A 78 8.83 -3.68 14.54
C VAL A 78 7.50 -2.96 14.65
N GLY A 79 6.42 -3.71 14.76
CA GLY A 79 5.08 -3.20 15.02
C GLY A 79 4.11 -4.36 15.22
N ASN A 80 3.05 -4.12 15.97
CA ASN A 80 1.97 -5.07 16.21
C ASN A 80 1.24 -5.42 14.89
N ILE A 81 1.88 -6.22 14.05
CA ILE A 81 1.17 -6.96 13.01
C ILE A 81 0.46 -8.09 13.78
N PRO A 82 -0.83 -8.31 13.57
CA PRO A 82 -1.47 -9.50 14.12
C PRO A 82 -0.64 -10.70 13.66
N ALA A 83 -0.04 -11.42 14.61
CA ALA A 83 0.85 -12.56 14.33
C ALA A 83 0.13 -13.69 13.56
N ASP A 84 -1.17 -13.58 13.38
CA ASP A 84 -2.07 -14.60 12.87
C ASP A 84 -2.80 -14.20 11.58
N LEU A 85 -2.36 -13.16 10.86
CA LEU A 85 -2.90 -12.88 9.53
C LEU A 85 -2.27 -13.87 8.54
N PRO A 86 -3.00 -14.90 8.10
CA PRO A 86 -2.47 -15.82 7.09
C PRO A 86 -2.30 -15.05 5.79
N VAL A 87 -1.15 -15.18 5.16
CA VAL A 87 -0.93 -14.81 3.77
C VAL A 87 -1.45 -15.96 2.91
N ASP A 88 -2.41 -15.68 2.06
CA ASP A 88 -3.00 -16.70 1.19
C ASP A 88 -2.06 -17.05 0.03
N TYR A 89 -1.34 -16.04 -0.49
CA TYR A 89 -0.34 -16.21 -1.54
C TYR A 89 0.94 -15.41 -1.23
N VAL A 90 2.08 -16.07 -1.38
CA VAL A 90 3.40 -15.45 -1.23
C VAL A 90 3.82 -14.83 -2.55
N LEU A 91 4.19 -13.54 -2.53
CA LEU A 91 4.64 -12.81 -3.71
C LEU A 91 5.66 -11.72 -3.34
N ASP A 92 6.84 -11.79 -3.94
CA ASP A 92 7.69 -10.61 -4.09
C ASP A 92 7.24 -9.83 -5.33
N VAL A 93 6.70 -8.65 -5.12
CA VAL A 93 6.16 -7.81 -6.20
C VAL A 93 7.23 -7.34 -7.19
N THR A 94 8.51 -7.44 -6.85
CA THR A 94 9.62 -7.07 -7.76
C THR A 94 9.82 -8.11 -8.86
N ASP A 95 9.31 -9.34 -8.68
CA ASP A 95 9.35 -10.39 -9.68
C ASP A 95 8.08 -10.34 -10.55
N ALA A 96 8.23 -9.85 -11.77
CA ALA A 96 7.13 -9.67 -12.72
C ALA A 96 6.48 -11.00 -13.15
N GLU A 97 7.29 -12.06 -13.33
CA GLU A 97 6.78 -13.39 -13.72
C GLU A 97 6.02 -14.05 -12.57
N ALA A 98 6.56 -13.94 -11.35
CA ALA A 98 5.88 -14.41 -10.15
C ALA A 98 4.57 -13.64 -9.92
N ALA A 99 4.53 -12.32 -10.15
CA ALA A 99 3.32 -11.51 -10.03
C ALA A 99 2.24 -12.00 -11.01
N GLN A 100 2.59 -12.19 -12.29
CA GLN A 100 1.68 -12.73 -13.30
C GLN A 100 1.14 -14.10 -12.90
N THR A 101 2.02 -15.03 -12.52
CA THR A 101 1.66 -16.41 -12.12
C THR A 101 0.78 -16.42 -10.89
N THR A 102 1.07 -15.57 -9.90
CA THR A 102 0.27 -15.46 -8.67
C THR A 102 -1.14 -14.96 -8.97
N ILE A 103 -1.29 -13.95 -9.83
CA ILE A 103 -2.60 -13.41 -10.23
C ILE A 103 -3.40 -14.48 -10.98
N ASP A 104 -2.76 -15.24 -11.89
CA ASP A 104 -3.40 -16.35 -12.59
C ASP A 104 -3.94 -17.40 -11.62
N ARG A 105 -3.14 -17.77 -10.63
CA ARG A 105 -3.54 -18.73 -9.60
C ARG A 105 -4.69 -18.20 -8.73
N ILE A 106 -4.64 -16.95 -8.30
CA ILE A 106 -5.70 -16.33 -7.49
C ILE A 106 -7.03 -16.43 -8.24
N GLU A 107 -7.07 -16.05 -9.53
CA GLU A 107 -8.31 -16.12 -10.31
C GLU A 107 -8.75 -17.55 -10.62
N ALA A 108 -7.81 -18.48 -10.82
CA ALA A 108 -8.13 -19.90 -11.02
C ALA A 108 -8.72 -20.54 -9.76
N ASP A 109 -8.14 -20.25 -8.60
CA ASP A 109 -8.52 -20.87 -7.33
C ASP A 109 -9.75 -20.21 -6.70
N GLN A 110 -9.88 -18.90 -6.85
CA GLN A 110 -10.86 -18.10 -6.11
C GLN A 110 -11.80 -17.27 -7.00
N GLY A 111 -11.66 -17.35 -8.33
CA GLY A 111 -12.46 -16.58 -9.27
C GLY A 111 -12.01 -15.14 -9.43
N ALA A 112 -12.71 -14.42 -10.29
CA ALA A 112 -12.35 -13.09 -10.75
C ALA A 112 -12.04 -12.11 -9.61
N ILE A 113 -11.00 -11.30 -9.80
CA ILE A 113 -10.65 -10.20 -8.89
C ILE A 113 -11.53 -8.99 -9.23
N ASP A 114 -12.41 -8.56 -8.33
CA ASP A 114 -13.29 -7.40 -8.49
C ASP A 114 -12.64 -6.12 -7.97
N VAL A 115 -11.81 -6.23 -6.93
CA VAL A 115 -11.10 -5.13 -6.28
C VAL A 115 -9.64 -5.52 -6.05
N LEU A 116 -8.72 -4.63 -6.43
CA LEU A 116 -7.31 -4.71 -6.03
C LEU A 116 -6.96 -3.50 -5.18
N ILE A 117 -6.45 -3.73 -3.98
CA ILE A 117 -5.86 -2.67 -3.14
C ILE A 117 -4.37 -2.97 -2.99
N HIS A 118 -3.55 -2.18 -3.68
CA HIS A 118 -2.10 -2.35 -3.67
C HIS A 118 -1.50 -1.48 -2.57
N THR A 119 -1.02 -2.11 -1.50
CA THR A 119 -0.38 -1.42 -0.37
C THR A 119 1.10 -1.78 -0.20
N ALA A 120 1.63 -2.72 -0.99
CA ALA A 120 3.03 -3.10 -0.93
C ALA A 120 3.94 -1.90 -1.22
N GLY A 121 4.95 -1.70 -0.39
CA GLY A 121 5.88 -0.60 -0.55
C GLY A 121 6.92 -0.58 0.56
N ILE A 122 8.04 0.06 0.29
CA ILE A 122 9.12 0.29 1.24
C ILE A 122 9.42 1.78 1.35
N LEU A 123 10.01 2.17 2.48
CA LEU A 123 10.59 3.48 2.69
C LEU A 123 12.06 3.31 3.05
N ARG A 124 12.94 3.87 2.22
CA ARG A 124 14.35 4.06 2.54
C ARG A 124 14.60 5.56 2.65
N ALA A 125 15.11 5.98 3.80
CA ALA A 125 15.50 7.37 4.01
C ALA A 125 16.84 7.62 3.31
N ASP A 126 16.85 8.61 2.42
CA ASP A 126 18.05 9.05 1.70
C ASP A 126 18.00 10.55 1.45
N ALA A 127 19.14 11.23 1.58
CA ALA A 127 19.23 12.59 1.13
C ALA A 127 19.52 12.62 -0.39
N ALA A 128 18.76 13.41 -1.13
CA ALA A 128 18.97 13.53 -2.59
C ALA A 128 20.39 13.99 -2.97
N LEU A 129 21.06 14.73 -2.06
CA LEU A 129 22.44 15.18 -2.24
C LEU A 129 23.48 14.06 -2.11
N ASP A 130 23.15 12.97 -1.40
CA ASP A 130 24.08 11.87 -1.18
C ASP A 130 24.16 10.94 -2.40
N GLY A 131 23.12 10.95 -3.25
CA GLY A 131 23.06 10.16 -4.49
C GLY A 131 23.07 8.64 -4.23
N ASP A 132 22.43 8.18 -3.16
CA ASP A 132 22.35 6.75 -2.83
C ASP A 132 21.57 5.99 -3.91
N THR A 133 22.34 5.41 -4.85
CA THR A 133 21.78 4.67 -5.99
C THR A 133 21.08 3.38 -5.54
N ASP A 134 21.53 2.73 -4.48
CA ASP A 134 20.93 1.48 -4.01
C ASP A 134 19.58 1.73 -3.32
N ALA A 135 19.48 2.79 -2.51
CA ALA A 135 18.20 3.23 -1.95
C ALA A 135 17.21 3.63 -3.06
N MET A 136 17.70 4.33 -4.10
CA MET A 136 16.89 4.70 -5.24
C MET A 136 16.38 3.48 -6.01
N ARG A 137 17.27 2.56 -6.38
CA ARG A 137 16.89 1.33 -7.08
C ARG A 137 15.85 0.54 -6.29
N ALA A 138 16.12 0.26 -5.01
CA ALA A 138 15.20 -0.50 -4.16
C ALA A 138 13.82 0.18 -4.05
N SER A 139 13.79 1.52 -3.91
CA SER A 139 12.54 2.27 -3.83
C SER A 139 11.73 2.18 -5.13
N PHE A 140 12.38 2.28 -6.29
CA PHE A 140 11.70 2.15 -7.57
C PHE A 140 11.28 0.71 -7.88
N GLU A 141 12.13 -0.29 -7.59
CA GLU A 141 11.81 -1.69 -7.80
C GLU A 141 10.53 -2.11 -7.06
N VAL A 142 10.41 -1.74 -5.79
CA VAL A 142 9.22 -2.13 -5.02
C VAL A 142 8.05 -1.18 -5.27
N ASN A 143 8.25 0.15 -5.10
CA ASN A 143 7.14 1.09 -5.06
C ASN A 143 6.56 1.43 -6.44
N MET A 144 7.36 1.33 -7.50
CA MET A 144 6.95 1.67 -8.87
C MET A 144 6.79 0.42 -9.73
N PHE A 145 7.87 -0.34 -9.94
CA PHE A 145 7.82 -1.51 -10.83
C PHE A 145 6.98 -2.62 -10.20
N GLY A 146 7.14 -2.89 -8.90
CA GLY A 146 6.33 -3.89 -8.19
C GLY A 146 4.84 -3.58 -8.24
N ALA A 147 4.45 -2.31 -8.08
CA ALA A 147 3.06 -1.91 -8.24
C ALA A 147 2.56 -2.11 -9.67
N ALA A 148 3.38 -1.77 -10.68
CA ALA A 148 3.03 -1.99 -12.08
C ALA A 148 2.89 -3.48 -12.43
N HIS A 149 3.80 -4.34 -11.93
CA HIS A 149 3.76 -5.78 -12.14
C HIS A 149 2.47 -6.44 -11.64
N VAL A 150 1.90 -5.91 -10.56
CA VAL A 150 0.63 -6.40 -10.00
C VAL A 150 -0.57 -5.73 -10.66
N CYS A 151 -0.57 -4.41 -10.76
CA CYS A 151 -1.75 -3.67 -11.20
C CYS A 151 -2.05 -3.85 -12.70
N ALA A 152 -1.04 -3.93 -13.57
CA ALA A 152 -1.27 -4.03 -15.01
C ALA A 152 -2.00 -5.33 -15.42
N PRO A 153 -1.56 -6.53 -15.01
CA PRO A 153 -2.26 -7.77 -15.38
C PRO A 153 -3.66 -7.87 -14.76
N VAL A 154 -3.88 -7.35 -13.54
CA VAL A 154 -5.23 -7.29 -12.96
C VAL A 154 -6.11 -6.32 -13.73
N ALA A 155 -5.61 -5.14 -14.08
CA ALA A 155 -6.34 -4.15 -14.87
C ALA A 155 -6.75 -4.71 -16.25
N GLN A 156 -5.85 -5.44 -16.93
CA GLN A 156 -6.15 -6.06 -18.21
C GLN A 156 -7.36 -6.99 -18.11
N ARG A 157 -7.38 -7.89 -17.12
CA ARG A 157 -8.49 -8.81 -16.88
C ARG A 157 -9.78 -8.09 -16.50
N MET A 158 -9.69 -7.05 -15.67
CA MET A 158 -10.84 -6.22 -15.32
C MET A 158 -11.42 -5.52 -16.56
N CYS A 159 -10.56 -4.99 -17.45
CA CYS A 159 -10.99 -4.36 -18.70
C CYS A 159 -11.69 -5.33 -19.65
N GLU A 160 -11.21 -6.58 -19.77
CA GLU A 160 -11.88 -7.63 -20.53
C GLU A 160 -13.28 -7.92 -19.99
N ARG A 161 -13.43 -7.95 -18.64
CA ARG A 161 -14.72 -8.18 -17.96
C ARG A 161 -15.58 -6.92 -17.87
N LYS A 162 -15.04 -5.75 -18.21
CA LYS A 162 -15.68 -4.42 -18.16
C LYS A 162 -16.16 -4.03 -16.75
N ARG A 163 -15.47 -4.49 -15.73
CA ARG A 163 -15.76 -4.13 -14.33
C ARG A 163 -14.52 -4.32 -13.46
N GLY A 164 -14.37 -3.47 -12.45
CA GLY A 164 -13.34 -3.58 -11.43
C GLY A 164 -12.96 -2.24 -10.83
N ALA A 165 -12.29 -2.32 -9.69
CA ALA A 165 -11.70 -1.15 -9.03
C ALA A 165 -10.29 -1.46 -8.53
N ILE A 166 -9.36 -0.57 -8.84
CA ILE A 166 -7.97 -0.64 -8.37
C ILE A 166 -7.70 0.59 -7.51
N VAL A 167 -7.14 0.38 -6.34
CA VAL A 167 -6.67 1.45 -5.45
C VAL A 167 -5.19 1.23 -5.16
N VAL A 168 -4.38 2.23 -5.48
CA VAL A 168 -2.93 2.20 -5.24
C VAL A 168 -2.59 3.10 -4.06
N VAL A 169 -1.90 2.57 -3.04
CA VAL A 169 -1.44 3.36 -1.92
C VAL A 169 -0.10 4.01 -2.26
N SER A 170 -0.13 5.33 -2.49
CA SER A 170 1.03 6.17 -2.73
C SER A 170 1.53 6.82 -1.44
N SER A 171 1.77 8.12 -1.44
CA SER A 171 2.16 8.94 -0.29
C SER A 171 2.03 10.41 -0.62
N ASN A 172 1.74 11.26 0.36
CA ASN A 172 1.83 12.71 0.20
C ASN A 172 3.27 13.17 -0.11
N ALA A 173 4.30 12.35 0.17
CA ALA A 173 5.68 12.60 -0.23
C ALA A 173 5.90 12.55 -1.76
N GLY A 174 4.97 11.94 -2.52
CA GLY A 174 5.02 11.93 -3.99
C GLY A 174 4.69 13.29 -4.62
N THR A 175 4.04 14.20 -3.90
CA THR A 175 3.67 15.53 -4.40
C THR A 175 4.31 16.66 -3.59
N THR A 176 4.71 16.41 -2.35
CA THR A 176 5.29 17.41 -1.46
C THR A 176 6.72 17.04 -1.10
N PRO A 177 7.71 17.87 -1.45
CA PRO A 177 9.12 17.59 -1.16
C PRO A 177 9.36 17.39 0.34
N ARG A 178 10.22 16.42 0.66
CA ARG A 178 10.64 16.14 2.04
C ARG A 178 12.13 15.85 2.09
N ALA A 179 12.85 16.61 2.92
CA ALA A 179 14.27 16.35 3.16
C ALA A 179 14.44 14.92 3.70
N GLY A 180 15.44 14.20 3.22
CA GLY A 180 15.72 12.83 3.62
C GLY A 180 14.79 11.76 3.02
N MET A 181 14.02 12.11 1.99
CA MET A 181 13.08 11.20 1.30
C MET A 181 13.18 11.34 -0.24
N GLY A 182 14.37 11.55 -0.77
CA GLY A 182 14.58 11.82 -2.19
C GLY A 182 14.07 10.69 -3.08
N SER A 183 14.60 9.50 -2.90
CA SER A 183 14.23 8.32 -3.70
C SER A 183 12.81 7.83 -3.41
N TYR A 184 12.40 7.84 -2.14
CA TYR A 184 11.05 7.46 -1.74
C TYR A 184 10.00 8.37 -2.39
N GLY A 185 10.15 9.70 -2.22
CA GLY A 185 9.24 10.68 -2.82
C GLY A 185 9.15 10.55 -4.34
N ALA A 186 10.31 10.41 -5.01
CA ALA A 186 10.36 10.20 -6.45
C ALA A 186 9.64 8.92 -6.89
N SER A 187 9.83 7.78 -6.20
CA SER A 187 9.17 6.52 -6.52
C SER A 187 7.63 6.61 -6.33
N LYS A 188 7.18 7.32 -5.29
CA LYS A 188 5.74 7.55 -5.03
C LYS A 188 5.12 8.53 -6.03
N ALA A 189 5.87 9.53 -6.48
CA ALA A 189 5.45 10.39 -7.60
C ALA A 189 5.29 9.59 -8.90
N ALA A 190 6.25 8.71 -9.19
CA ALA A 190 6.25 7.88 -10.39
C ALA A 190 5.02 6.96 -10.42
N ILE A 191 4.73 6.22 -9.33
CA ILE A 191 3.57 5.33 -9.30
C ILE A 191 2.24 6.11 -9.35
N THR A 192 2.17 7.28 -8.73
CA THR A 192 0.98 8.15 -8.82
C THR A 192 0.70 8.57 -10.26
N ALA A 193 1.73 9.00 -10.98
CA ALA A 193 1.60 9.38 -12.40
C ALA A 193 1.21 8.17 -13.26
N TRP A 194 1.85 7.03 -13.04
CA TRP A 194 1.57 5.80 -13.77
C TRP A 194 0.15 5.29 -13.52
N ALA A 195 -0.31 5.28 -12.28
CA ALA A 195 -1.66 4.84 -11.91
C ALA A 195 -2.75 5.73 -12.54
N ARG A 196 -2.50 7.04 -12.69
CA ARG A 196 -3.40 7.95 -13.42
C ARG A 196 -3.49 7.58 -14.90
N ASN A 197 -2.37 7.26 -15.55
CA ASN A 197 -2.39 6.80 -16.94
C ASN A 197 -3.14 5.47 -17.07
N LEU A 198 -2.87 4.50 -16.18
CA LEU A 198 -3.61 3.25 -16.15
C LEU A 198 -5.12 3.51 -16.01
N GLY A 199 -5.51 4.44 -15.12
CA GLY A 199 -6.91 4.81 -14.92
C GLY A 199 -7.56 5.42 -16.16
N LEU A 200 -6.81 6.23 -16.92
CA LEU A 200 -7.29 6.82 -18.17
C LEU A 200 -7.54 5.73 -19.23
N GLU A 201 -6.64 4.75 -19.33
CA GLU A 201 -6.77 3.63 -20.26
C GLU A 201 -7.89 2.65 -19.87
N CYS A 202 -8.10 2.44 -18.57
CA CYS A 202 -9.11 1.51 -18.05
C CYS A 202 -10.54 2.10 -18.04
N ALA A 203 -10.69 3.42 -17.91
CA ALA A 203 -11.99 4.07 -17.76
C ALA A 203 -12.99 3.76 -18.89
N PRO A 204 -12.61 3.72 -20.20
CA PRO A 204 -13.52 3.31 -21.27
C PRO A 204 -14.07 1.91 -21.13
N HIS A 205 -13.42 1.07 -20.33
CA HIS A 205 -13.84 -0.30 -20.05
C HIS A 205 -14.65 -0.44 -18.75
N GLY A 206 -15.02 0.66 -18.11
CA GLY A 206 -15.79 0.64 -16.86
C GLY A 206 -14.96 0.27 -15.62
N VAL A 207 -13.63 0.28 -15.72
CA VAL A 207 -12.71 -0.01 -14.61
C VAL A 207 -12.18 1.29 -14.02
N ARG A 208 -12.19 1.39 -12.70
CA ARG A 208 -11.75 2.57 -11.97
C ARG A 208 -10.37 2.33 -11.34
N VAL A 209 -9.45 3.24 -11.55
CA VAL A 209 -8.16 3.25 -10.86
C VAL A 209 -8.02 4.56 -10.13
N ASN A 210 -7.79 4.49 -8.82
CA ASN A 210 -7.61 5.64 -7.95
C ASN A 210 -6.39 5.46 -7.05
N ILE A 211 -5.98 6.54 -6.43
CA ILE A 211 -4.81 6.60 -5.55
C ILE A 211 -5.26 7.07 -4.16
N VAL A 212 -4.67 6.50 -3.12
CA VAL A 212 -4.71 7.03 -1.77
C VAL A 212 -3.30 7.46 -1.40
N SER A 213 -3.14 8.71 -0.96
CA SER A 213 -1.85 9.29 -0.56
C SER A 213 -1.84 9.60 0.94
N PRO A 214 -1.39 8.65 1.78
CA PRO A 214 -1.28 8.86 3.22
C PRO A 214 -0.24 9.92 3.58
N GLY A 215 -0.47 10.58 4.70
CA GLY A 215 0.55 11.28 5.46
C GLY A 215 1.25 10.36 6.46
N SER A 216 1.74 10.92 7.56
CA SER A 216 2.36 10.16 8.65
C SER A 216 1.30 9.28 9.33
N THR A 217 1.37 7.98 9.05
CA THR A 217 0.48 6.95 9.59
C THR A 217 1.23 6.11 10.61
N ASP A 218 0.61 5.82 11.74
CA ASP A 218 1.20 5.03 12.83
C ASP A 218 1.35 3.56 12.41
N THR A 219 2.48 3.26 11.82
CA THR A 219 2.83 1.95 11.25
C THR A 219 4.24 1.56 11.64
N PRO A 220 4.59 0.27 11.55
CA PRO A 220 5.98 -0.19 11.69
C PRO A 220 6.95 0.56 10.77
N MET A 221 6.52 0.89 9.56
CA MET A 221 7.33 1.66 8.59
C MET A 221 7.69 3.05 9.13
N LEU A 222 6.74 3.79 9.71
CA LEU A 222 7.00 5.10 10.30
C LEU A 222 7.88 4.98 11.56
N ARG A 223 7.51 4.06 12.46
CA ARG A 223 8.24 3.85 13.71
C ARG A 223 9.67 3.35 13.49
N GLY A 224 9.90 2.58 12.45
CA GLY A 224 11.23 2.11 12.03
C GLY A 224 12.18 3.21 11.55
N MET A 225 11.68 4.43 11.28
CA MET A 225 12.52 5.60 10.98
C MET A 225 13.09 6.26 12.25
N TRP A 226 12.60 5.89 13.41
CA TRP A 226 13.01 6.50 14.69
C TRP A 226 14.14 5.72 15.34
N PRO A 227 14.96 6.35 16.18
CA PRO A 227 15.93 5.63 16.97
C PRO A 227 15.24 4.57 17.84
N ALA A 228 15.91 3.43 18.03
CA ALA A 228 15.35 2.32 18.79
C ALA A 228 14.93 2.77 20.22
N GLY A 229 13.68 2.48 20.56
CA GLY A 229 13.11 2.82 21.87
C GLY A 229 12.60 4.25 22.03
N GLU A 230 12.70 5.09 21.01
CA GLU A 230 12.13 6.44 21.03
C GLU A 230 10.74 6.48 20.40
N ASP A 231 9.85 7.27 20.98
CA ASP A 231 8.57 7.68 20.36
C ASP A 231 8.68 9.15 19.94
N ARG A 232 8.70 9.39 18.63
CA ARG A 232 8.79 10.73 18.05
C ARG A 232 7.46 11.23 17.47
N SER A 233 6.36 10.64 17.89
CA SER A 233 5.03 11.05 17.43
C SER A 233 4.77 12.53 17.63
N ALA A 234 5.15 13.08 18.80
CA ALA A 234 4.98 14.50 19.10
C ALA A 234 5.76 15.40 18.14
N ASP A 235 6.99 15.03 17.78
CA ASP A 235 7.82 15.79 16.82
C ASP A 235 7.19 15.77 15.42
N VAL A 236 6.68 14.62 14.99
CA VAL A 236 6.01 14.49 13.70
C VAL A 236 4.73 15.34 13.65
N ILE A 237 3.96 15.36 14.73
CA ILE A 237 2.74 16.16 14.85
C ILE A 237 3.07 17.65 14.85
N ALA A 238 4.09 18.07 15.58
CA ALA A 238 4.50 19.47 15.65
C ALA A 238 5.15 19.97 14.35
N GLY A 239 5.76 19.07 13.59
CA GLY A 239 6.55 19.40 12.41
C GLY A 239 8.01 19.72 12.76
N THR A 240 8.80 20.00 11.73
CA THR A 240 10.23 20.27 11.86
C THR A 240 10.57 21.51 11.01
N PRO A 241 10.49 22.73 11.57
CA PRO A 241 10.68 23.97 10.81
C PRO A 241 12.02 24.03 10.07
N ASP A 242 13.10 23.56 10.70
CA ASP A 242 14.45 23.54 10.10
C ASP A 242 14.56 22.63 8.86
N GLN A 243 13.61 21.71 8.68
CA GLN A 243 13.48 20.85 7.50
C GLN A 243 12.31 21.28 6.60
N TYR A 244 11.73 22.43 6.83
CA TYR A 244 10.55 22.93 6.12
C TYR A 244 9.35 21.97 6.15
N ARG A 245 9.26 21.14 7.21
CA ARG A 245 8.12 20.22 7.40
C ARG A 245 7.07 20.89 8.28
N LEU A 246 5.89 21.04 7.70
CA LEU A 246 4.71 21.41 8.47
C LEU A 246 4.32 20.24 9.40
N GLY A 247 3.76 20.57 10.53
CA GLY A 247 3.14 19.60 11.42
C GLY A 247 1.82 19.07 10.83
N ILE A 248 1.10 18.34 11.66
CA ILE A 248 -0.21 17.79 11.31
C ILE A 248 -1.28 18.65 11.96
N PRO A 249 -2.04 19.46 11.18
CA PRO A 249 -3.10 20.34 11.73
C PRO A 249 -4.13 19.58 12.57
N LEU A 250 -4.45 18.32 12.22
CA LEU A 250 -5.39 17.47 12.97
C LEU A 250 -4.84 16.97 14.31
N GLN A 251 -3.59 17.32 14.67
CA GLN A 251 -2.91 17.06 15.95
C GLN A 251 -2.81 15.58 16.35
N ARG A 252 -2.81 14.69 15.38
CA ARG A 252 -2.57 13.25 15.58
C ARG A 252 -1.93 12.61 14.36
N LEU A 253 -1.25 11.49 14.56
CA LEU A 253 -0.91 10.60 13.46
C LEU A 253 -2.20 9.96 12.90
N ALA A 254 -2.22 9.68 11.61
CA ALA A 254 -3.25 8.82 11.05
C ALA A 254 -3.10 7.41 11.63
N GLN A 255 -4.21 6.72 11.83
CA GLN A 255 -4.20 5.30 12.11
C GLN A 255 -4.32 4.53 10.79
N PRO A 256 -3.81 3.28 10.70
CA PRO A 256 -3.97 2.46 9.51
C PRO A 256 -5.42 2.36 9.03
N GLU A 257 -6.38 2.38 9.94
CA GLU A 257 -7.83 2.34 9.68
C GLU A 257 -8.33 3.59 8.95
N ASP A 258 -7.73 4.77 9.20
CA ASP A 258 -8.05 6.00 8.46
C ASP A 258 -7.75 5.81 6.95
N ILE A 259 -6.66 5.12 6.64
CA ILE A 259 -6.24 4.83 5.26
C ILE A 259 -7.09 3.71 4.65
N ALA A 260 -7.36 2.66 5.43
CA ALA A 260 -8.20 1.55 5.00
C ALA A 260 -9.61 2.02 4.62
N GLY A 261 -10.21 2.90 5.41
CA GLY A 261 -11.51 3.49 5.10
C GLY A 261 -11.52 4.25 3.77
N ALA A 262 -10.48 5.03 3.48
CA ALA A 262 -10.33 5.74 2.21
C ALA A 262 -10.16 4.76 1.02
N CYS A 263 -9.37 3.70 1.19
CA CYS A 263 -9.20 2.67 0.18
C CYS A 263 -10.53 1.98 -0.15
N LEU A 264 -11.28 1.56 0.86
CA LEU A 264 -12.57 0.89 0.67
C LEU A 264 -13.63 1.83 0.06
N TYR A 265 -13.65 3.10 0.46
CA TYR A 265 -14.52 4.09 -0.18
C TYR A 265 -14.26 4.17 -1.69
N LEU A 266 -12.98 4.31 -2.10
CA LEU A 266 -12.62 4.40 -3.52
C LEU A 266 -12.84 3.08 -4.27
N ALA A 267 -12.77 1.94 -3.59
CA ALA A 267 -13.07 0.63 -4.16
C ALA A 267 -14.59 0.40 -4.36
N SER A 268 -15.44 0.99 -3.52
CA SER A 268 -16.88 0.77 -3.49
C SER A 268 -17.65 1.52 -4.59
N ASP A 269 -18.93 1.18 -4.76
CA ASP A 269 -19.86 1.85 -5.66
C ASP A 269 -20.19 3.29 -5.23
N ASN A 270 -19.91 3.66 -3.99
CA ASN A 270 -20.01 5.07 -3.56
C ASN A 270 -19.05 5.98 -4.33
N ALA A 271 -17.97 5.41 -4.88
CA ALA A 271 -16.99 6.10 -5.71
C ALA A 271 -17.14 5.78 -7.22
N ARG A 272 -18.32 5.32 -7.68
CA ARG A 272 -18.55 4.86 -9.07
C ARG A 272 -18.26 5.89 -10.16
N HIS A 273 -18.17 7.16 -9.81
CA HIS A 273 -17.84 8.24 -10.73
C HIS A 273 -16.50 8.94 -10.40
N ILE A 274 -15.64 8.27 -9.61
CA ILE A 274 -14.32 8.76 -9.24
C ILE A 274 -13.26 7.88 -9.93
N VAL A 275 -12.42 8.52 -10.75
CA VAL A 275 -11.36 7.87 -11.53
C VAL A 275 -10.13 8.78 -11.53
N MET A 276 -8.93 8.20 -11.47
CA MET A 276 -7.63 8.91 -11.48
C MET A 276 -7.45 9.91 -10.31
N HIS A 277 -8.32 9.84 -9.31
CA HIS A 277 -8.24 10.73 -8.17
C HIS A 277 -7.14 10.28 -7.22
N ASP A 278 -6.40 11.25 -6.68
CA ASP A 278 -5.43 11.06 -5.62
C ASP A 278 -6.01 11.62 -4.33
N LEU A 279 -6.61 10.73 -3.54
CA LEU A 279 -7.22 11.09 -2.26
C LEU A 279 -6.17 11.16 -1.17
N ARG A 280 -5.89 12.38 -0.73
CA ARG A 280 -4.94 12.61 0.34
C ARG A 280 -5.58 12.39 1.71
N VAL A 281 -4.88 11.60 2.56
CA VAL A 281 -5.30 11.27 3.92
C VAL A 281 -4.14 11.55 4.86
N ASP A 282 -3.96 12.83 5.23
CA ASP A 282 -2.76 13.28 5.95
C ASP A 282 -3.01 14.28 7.09
N GLY A 283 -4.27 14.47 7.48
CA GLY A 283 -4.64 15.37 8.57
C GLY A 283 -4.33 16.84 8.30
N GLY A 284 -4.18 17.23 7.02
CA GLY A 284 -3.85 18.59 6.59
C GLY A 284 -2.34 18.90 6.61
N ALA A 285 -1.48 17.89 6.73
CA ALA A 285 -0.02 18.08 6.75
C ALA A 285 0.54 18.63 5.42
N THR A 286 -0.23 18.53 4.35
CA THR A 286 0.08 19.11 3.04
C THR A 286 -0.97 20.17 2.72
N LEU A 287 -0.55 21.44 2.59
CA LEU A 287 -1.44 22.58 2.35
C LEU A 287 -1.66 22.80 0.85
N ASP A 288 -1.89 21.76 0.09
CA ASP A 288 -2.25 21.89 -1.31
C ASP A 288 -3.69 21.47 -1.58
N SER A 289 -4.18 21.86 -2.71
CA SER A 289 -5.51 21.55 -3.20
C SER A 289 -5.47 20.38 -4.19
#